data_984872600527071a981d1cdeb02ee636
#
_entry.id   984872600527071a981d1cdeb02ee636
#
_cell.length_a   1.000
_cell.length_b   1.000
_cell.length_c   1.000
_cell.angle_alpha   90.00
_cell.angle_beta   90.00
_cell.angle_gamma   90.00
#
_symmetry.space_group_name_H-M   'P 1'
#
loop_
_entity.id
_entity.type
_entity.pdbx_description
1 polymer ?
#
loop_
_entity_poly.entity_id
_entity_poly.type
_entity_poly.pdbx_seq_one_letter_code
_entity_poly.pdbx_strand_id
1 'polypeptide(L)'
;HQSLFGTKCISCGTKDSLEMYTFSRYFHIFWIPVFPYKKEAITQCNHCKQVLNKKEFPSELLSQYEEMKATAKTPYWQYIGLVIFGGLILLLVNSIREDDKRDKAYLAAPKAGDIYEIKTTDGAYTLYKVSQVTTDSVYVLFNQFQSNKQSGLRKSEMTAASSFIQEDPMPIAKKDLAAMKEKGEIQGVKR
;
A
#
# COMPACT_ATOMS: atom_id res chain seq x y z
N HIS A 1 3.25 -11.44 -33.46
CA HIS A 1 4.23 -12.04 -34.33
C HIS A 1 4.25 -11.30 -35.67
N GLN A 2 5.37 -11.37 -36.34
CA GLN A 2 5.58 -10.76 -37.66
C GLN A 2 6.45 -11.66 -38.53
N SER A 3 6.05 -11.84 -39.79
CA SER A 3 6.86 -12.54 -40.77
C SER A 3 8.00 -11.63 -41.24
N LEU A 4 9.19 -12.19 -41.35
CA LEU A 4 10.40 -11.49 -41.77
C LEU A 4 10.65 -11.70 -43.24
N PHE A 5 10.52 -10.64 -44.02
CA PHE A 5 10.79 -10.68 -45.45
C PHE A 5 12.25 -10.32 -45.76
N GLY A 6 12.82 -10.91 -46.83
CA GLY A 6 14.19 -10.66 -47.23
C GLY A 6 15.25 -11.45 -46.46
N THR A 7 14.88 -12.15 -45.37
CA THR A 7 15.83 -12.87 -44.52
C THR A 7 15.92 -14.37 -44.89
N LYS A 8 17.10 -14.95 -44.70
CA LYS A 8 17.33 -16.40 -44.88
C LYS A 8 17.48 -17.08 -43.52
N CYS A 9 16.92 -18.27 -43.40
CA CYS A 9 17.18 -19.12 -42.25
C CYS A 9 18.65 -19.55 -42.20
N ILE A 10 19.31 -19.40 -41.08
CA ILE A 10 20.73 -19.76 -40.90
C ILE A 10 20.93 -21.28 -41.03
N SER A 11 19.94 -22.06 -40.60
CA SER A 11 20.03 -23.52 -40.57
C SER A 11 19.72 -24.17 -41.91
N CYS A 12 18.61 -23.80 -42.57
CA CYS A 12 18.17 -24.47 -43.80
C CYS A 12 18.32 -23.62 -45.08
N GLY A 13 18.74 -22.35 -44.97
CA GLY A 13 18.93 -21.43 -46.10
C GLY A 13 17.65 -20.95 -46.78
N THR A 14 16.46 -21.39 -46.34
CA THR A 14 15.19 -21.01 -46.94
C THR A 14 14.92 -19.52 -46.71
N LYS A 15 14.58 -18.80 -47.79
CA LYS A 15 14.21 -17.38 -47.73
C LYS A 15 12.76 -17.22 -47.23
N ASP A 16 12.49 -16.08 -46.56
CA ASP A 16 11.16 -15.63 -46.16
C ASP A 16 10.39 -16.67 -45.32
N SER A 17 11.11 -17.50 -44.58
CA SER A 17 10.56 -18.56 -43.76
C SER A 17 10.67 -18.30 -42.26
N LEU A 18 11.22 -17.13 -41.87
CA LEU A 18 11.40 -16.76 -40.49
C LEU A 18 10.22 -15.93 -39.99
N GLU A 19 9.70 -16.30 -38.83
CA GLU A 19 8.72 -15.54 -38.07
C GLU A 19 9.34 -15.09 -36.75
N MET A 20 9.14 -13.81 -36.39
CA MET A 20 9.59 -13.26 -35.13
C MET A 20 8.42 -13.11 -34.18
N TYR A 21 8.59 -13.63 -32.97
CA TYR A 21 7.65 -13.53 -31.86
C TYR A 21 8.25 -12.66 -30.79
N THR A 22 7.55 -11.59 -30.40
CA THR A 22 7.94 -10.69 -29.33
C THR A 22 7.11 -10.95 -28.08
N PHE A 23 7.78 -11.07 -26.95
CA PHE A 23 7.15 -11.29 -25.64
C PHE A 23 7.53 -10.15 -24.70
N SER A 24 6.55 -9.71 -23.92
CA SER A 24 6.79 -8.76 -22.83
C SER A 24 6.85 -9.54 -21.53
N ARG A 25 8.01 -9.48 -20.84
CA ARG A 25 8.12 -9.98 -19.47
C ARG A 25 7.66 -8.91 -18.50
N TYR A 26 6.87 -9.32 -17.53
CA TYR A 26 6.34 -8.44 -16.50
C TYR A 26 6.62 -9.00 -15.11
N PHE A 27 6.78 -8.11 -14.16
CA PHE A 27 6.86 -8.44 -12.76
C PHE A 27 5.45 -8.70 -12.23
N HIS A 28 5.27 -9.75 -11.44
CA HIS A 28 3.98 -10.08 -10.84
C HIS A 28 4.12 -10.38 -9.35
N ILE A 29 3.07 -10.07 -8.59
CA ILE A 29 2.90 -10.42 -7.18
C ILE A 29 1.59 -11.22 -7.10
N PHE A 30 1.63 -12.43 -6.54
CA PHE A 30 0.47 -13.32 -6.47
C PHE A 30 -0.30 -13.43 -7.80
N TRP A 31 0.41 -13.63 -8.91
CA TRP A 31 -0.13 -13.75 -10.27
C TRP A 31 -0.72 -12.45 -10.86
N ILE A 32 -0.73 -11.35 -10.08
CA ILE A 32 -1.18 -10.03 -10.56
C ILE A 32 0.00 -9.31 -11.22
N PRO A 33 -0.06 -8.97 -12.50
CA PRO A 33 0.98 -8.23 -13.18
C PRO A 33 1.06 -6.80 -12.63
N VAL A 34 2.28 -6.34 -12.34
CA VAL A 34 2.52 -5.02 -11.75
C VAL A 34 3.09 -4.05 -12.78
N PHE A 35 4.17 -4.45 -13.44
CA PHE A 35 4.78 -3.66 -14.52
C PHE A 35 5.61 -4.53 -15.46
N PRO A 36 5.68 -4.19 -16.75
CA PRO A 36 6.57 -4.81 -17.71
C PRO A 36 8.01 -4.28 -17.50
N TYR A 37 8.99 -5.18 -17.51
CA TYR A 37 10.39 -4.76 -17.34
C TYR A 37 11.30 -5.12 -18.52
N LYS A 38 10.88 -6.05 -19.39
CA LYS A 38 11.72 -6.48 -20.50
C LYS A 38 10.88 -6.97 -21.68
N LYS A 39 11.30 -6.63 -22.90
CA LYS A 39 10.80 -7.24 -24.13
C LYS A 39 11.86 -8.22 -24.66
N GLU A 40 11.45 -9.42 -24.97
CA GLU A 40 12.29 -10.46 -25.58
C GLU A 40 11.69 -10.88 -26.91
N ALA A 41 12.52 -11.41 -27.79
CA ALA A 41 12.08 -12.00 -29.05
C ALA A 41 12.75 -13.34 -29.28
N ILE A 42 12.04 -14.19 -29.98
CA ILE A 42 12.54 -15.42 -30.58
C ILE A 42 12.14 -15.41 -32.06
N THR A 43 12.95 -16.05 -32.90
CA THR A 43 12.56 -16.32 -34.27
C THR A 43 12.40 -17.82 -34.46
N GLN A 44 11.41 -18.21 -35.25
CA GLN A 44 11.18 -19.60 -35.65
C GLN A 44 11.11 -19.69 -37.16
N CYS A 45 11.81 -20.65 -37.71
CA CYS A 45 11.72 -20.96 -39.13
C CYS A 45 10.51 -21.87 -39.41
N ASN A 46 9.64 -21.48 -40.34
CA ASN A 46 8.48 -22.29 -40.72
C ASN A 46 8.83 -23.57 -41.45
N HIS A 47 10.00 -23.61 -42.10
CA HIS A 47 10.46 -24.79 -42.86
C HIS A 47 11.14 -25.83 -41.96
N CYS A 48 12.22 -25.46 -41.28
CA CYS A 48 13.01 -26.42 -40.48
C CYS A 48 12.69 -26.39 -38.99
N LYS A 49 11.78 -25.50 -38.53
CA LYS A 49 11.37 -25.32 -37.14
C LYS A 49 12.49 -24.88 -36.19
N GLN A 50 13.66 -24.51 -36.72
CA GLN A 50 14.76 -23.93 -35.93
C GLN A 50 14.26 -22.70 -35.19
N VAL A 51 14.52 -22.66 -33.88
CA VAL A 51 14.25 -21.52 -33.02
C VAL A 51 15.57 -20.86 -32.66
N LEU A 52 15.64 -19.54 -32.80
CA LEU A 52 16.77 -18.71 -32.37
C LEU A 52 16.32 -17.74 -31.29
N ASN A 53 17.12 -17.66 -30.25
CA ASN A 53 16.94 -16.63 -29.20
C ASN A 53 17.63 -15.33 -29.61
N LYS A 54 17.24 -14.19 -29.01
CA LYS A 54 17.83 -12.88 -29.29
C LYS A 54 19.38 -12.88 -29.29
N LYS A 55 20.02 -13.68 -28.43
CA LYS A 55 21.48 -13.75 -28.31
C LYS A 55 22.16 -14.37 -29.54
N GLU A 56 21.42 -15.14 -30.32
CA GLU A 56 21.87 -15.88 -31.50
C GLU A 56 21.50 -15.15 -32.78
N PHE A 57 20.89 -13.96 -32.70
CA PHE A 57 20.48 -13.20 -33.86
C PHE A 57 21.70 -12.59 -34.56
N PRO A 58 21.84 -12.80 -35.90
CA PRO A 58 22.76 -12.03 -36.69
C PRO A 58 22.37 -10.54 -36.73
N SER A 59 23.29 -9.68 -37.12
CA SER A 59 23.11 -8.23 -37.16
C SER A 59 21.86 -7.77 -37.92
N GLU A 60 21.54 -8.48 -38.99
CA GLU A 60 20.34 -8.20 -39.82
C GLU A 60 19.02 -8.48 -39.08
N LEU A 61 18.95 -9.55 -38.29
CA LEU A 61 17.80 -9.85 -37.45
C LEU A 61 17.71 -8.93 -36.23
N LEU A 62 18.85 -8.45 -35.72
CA LEU A 62 18.88 -7.50 -34.61
C LEU A 62 18.29 -6.15 -35.02
N SER A 63 18.58 -5.64 -36.21
CA SER A 63 17.98 -4.39 -36.67
C SER A 63 16.45 -4.46 -36.79
N GLN A 64 15.95 -5.54 -37.41
CA GLN A 64 14.50 -5.79 -37.52
C GLN A 64 13.82 -5.97 -36.12
N TYR A 65 14.53 -6.63 -35.21
CA TYR A 65 14.03 -6.72 -33.81
C TYR A 65 13.90 -5.35 -33.13
N GLU A 66 14.87 -4.46 -33.26
CA GLU A 66 14.81 -3.14 -32.63
C GLU A 66 13.67 -2.28 -33.23
N GLU A 67 13.42 -2.37 -34.53
CA GLU A 67 12.25 -1.73 -35.17
C GLU A 67 10.94 -2.29 -34.63
N MET A 68 10.80 -3.62 -34.57
CA MET A 68 9.63 -4.25 -34.01
C MET A 68 9.40 -3.88 -32.52
N LYS A 69 10.48 -3.85 -31.75
CA LYS A 69 10.43 -3.49 -30.33
C LYS A 69 9.95 -2.05 -30.11
N ALA A 70 10.37 -1.12 -30.98
CA ALA A 70 9.92 0.25 -30.93
C ALA A 70 8.42 0.39 -31.22
N THR A 71 7.92 -0.41 -32.17
CA THR A 71 6.50 -0.37 -32.59
C THR A 71 5.59 -1.22 -31.69
N ALA A 72 6.15 -2.25 -31.02
CA ALA A 72 5.39 -3.17 -30.20
C ALA A 72 4.81 -2.46 -28.97
N LYS A 73 3.48 -2.35 -28.90
CA LYS A 73 2.76 -1.76 -27.75
C LYS A 73 2.75 -2.76 -26.60
N THR A 74 2.99 -2.25 -25.40
CA THR A 74 2.85 -3.03 -24.17
C THR A 74 1.39 -3.07 -23.78
N PRO A 75 0.79 -4.25 -23.53
CA PRO A 75 -0.61 -4.34 -23.12
C PRO A 75 -0.86 -3.66 -21.78
N TYR A 76 -1.91 -2.86 -21.68
CA TYR A 76 -2.25 -2.09 -20.48
C TYR A 76 -2.56 -2.95 -19.25
N TRP A 77 -3.04 -4.18 -19.46
CA TRP A 77 -3.33 -5.09 -18.35
C TRP A 77 -2.09 -5.45 -17.51
N GLN A 78 -0.87 -5.28 -18.06
CA GLN A 78 0.38 -5.49 -17.32
C GLN A 78 0.62 -4.46 -16.21
N TYR A 79 -0.18 -3.40 -16.14
CA TYR A 79 -0.14 -2.36 -15.10
C TYR A 79 -1.29 -2.45 -14.09
N ILE A 80 -2.14 -3.49 -14.18
CA ILE A 80 -3.33 -3.62 -13.31
C ILE A 80 -2.95 -3.68 -11.83
N GLY A 81 -1.81 -4.27 -11.50
CA GLY A 81 -1.29 -4.31 -10.13
C GLY A 81 -0.97 -2.93 -9.57
N LEU A 82 -0.44 -2.01 -10.41
CA LEU A 82 -0.20 -0.62 -9.99
C LEU A 82 -1.51 0.12 -9.72
N VAL A 83 -2.54 -0.12 -10.54
CA VAL A 83 -3.87 0.49 -10.35
C VAL A 83 -4.50 0.00 -9.05
N ILE A 84 -4.45 -1.31 -8.79
CA ILE A 84 -4.95 -1.89 -7.53
C ILE A 84 -4.19 -1.32 -6.33
N PHE A 85 -2.86 -1.28 -6.40
CA PHE A 85 -2.02 -0.76 -5.32
C PHE A 85 -2.28 0.73 -5.04
N GLY A 86 -2.39 1.54 -6.10
CA GLY A 86 -2.76 2.96 -5.99
C GLY A 86 -4.15 3.15 -5.37
N GLY A 87 -5.13 2.34 -5.79
CA GLY A 87 -6.48 2.34 -5.19
C GLY A 87 -6.47 2.00 -3.70
N LEU A 88 -5.71 0.98 -3.30
CA LEU A 88 -5.56 0.61 -1.90
C LEU A 88 -4.93 1.74 -1.06
N ILE A 89 -3.88 2.40 -1.58
CA ILE A 89 -3.27 3.55 -0.90
C ILE A 89 -4.29 4.68 -0.73
N LEU A 90 -5.07 5.00 -1.76
CA LEU A 90 -6.11 6.03 -1.67
C LEU A 90 -7.17 5.69 -0.62
N LEU A 91 -7.61 4.44 -0.55
CA LEU A 91 -8.57 3.98 0.48
C LEU A 91 -7.99 4.11 1.88
N LEU A 92 -6.72 3.70 2.08
CA LEU A 92 -6.05 3.84 3.37
C LEU A 92 -5.91 5.30 3.80
N VAL A 93 -5.49 6.18 2.89
CA VAL A 93 -5.36 7.62 3.18
C VAL A 93 -6.71 8.24 3.53
N ASN A 94 -7.78 7.88 2.80
CA ASN A 94 -9.12 8.35 3.12
C ASN A 94 -9.58 7.87 4.50
N SER A 95 -9.38 6.59 4.83
CA SER A 95 -9.74 6.05 6.16
C SER A 95 -9.03 6.80 7.30
N ILE A 96 -7.71 7.05 7.15
CA ILE A 96 -6.94 7.81 8.16
C ILE A 96 -7.49 9.24 8.31
N ARG A 97 -7.85 9.89 7.19
CA ARG A 97 -8.41 11.26 7.23
C ARG A 97 -9.78 11.31 7.90
N GLU A 98 -10.62 10.32 7.67
CA GLU A 98 -11.94 10.23 8.29
C GLU A 98 -11.83 9.97 9.79
N ASP A 99 -10.92 9.08 10.20
CA ASP A 99 -10.65 8.83 11.61
C ASP A 99 -10.14 10.10 12.31
N ASP A 100 -9.21 10.85 11.71
CA ASP A 100 -8.70 12.11 12.28
C ASP A 100 -9.79 13.20 12.40
N LYS A 101 -10.66 13.32 11.38
CA LYS A 101 -11.82 14.25 11.45
C LYS A 101 -12.78 13.87 12.55
N ARG A 102 -13.09 12.59 12.71
CA ARG A 102 -13.96 12.07 13.76
C ARG A 102 -13.36 12.31 15.14
N ASP A 103 -12.08 12.04 15.32
CA ASP A 103 -11.37 12.29 16.58
C ASP A 103 -11.41 13.76 16.96
N LYS A 104 -11.13 14.67 16.01
CA LYS A 104 -11.22 16.12 16.23
C LYS A 104 -12.63 16.56 16.63
N ALA A 105 -13.66 15.99 15.98
CA ALA A 105 -15.05 16.29 16.34
C ALA A 105 -15.39 15.79 17.75
N TYR A 106 -14.90 14.62 18.17
CA TYR A 106 -15.10 14.10 19.52
C TYR A 106 -14.36 14.92 20.57
N LEU A 107 -13.14 15.36 20.28
CA LEU A 107 -12.38 16.24 21.18
C LEU A 107 -12.98 17.66 21.30
N ALA A 108 -13.63 18.17 20.25
CA ALA A 108 -14.36 19.44 20.27
C ALA A 108 -15.64 19.38 21.12
N ALA A 109 -16.30 18.19 21.16
CA ALA A 109 -17.51 17.96 21.94
C ALA A 109 -17.37 16.67 22.79
N PRO A 110 -16.50 16.67 23.81
CA PRO A 110 -16.24 15.50 24.63
C PRO A 110 -17.49 15.09 25.44
N LYS A 111 -17.65 13.79 25.65
CA LYS A 111 -18.74 13.21 26.43
C LYS A 111 -18.20 12.27 27.49
N ALA A 112 -18.94 12.15 28.59
CA ALA A 112 -18.66 11.11 29.58
C ALA A 112 -18.73 9.72 28.94
N GLY A 113 -17.74 8.89 29.20
CA GLY A 113 -17.57 7.58 28.59
C GLY A 113 -16.60 7.55 27.42
N ASP A 114 -16.22 8.69 26.82
CA ASP A 114 -15.21 8.72 25.77
C ASP A 114 -13.88 8.14 26.29
N ILE A 115 -13.19 7.39 25.45
CA ILE A 115 -11.89 6.78 25.77
C ILE A 115 -10.85 7.38 24.85
N TYR A 116 -9.84 8.01 25.42
CA TYR A 116 -8.70 8.59 24.71
C TYR A 116 -7.55 7.60 24.70
N GLU A 117 -7.01 7.29 23.51
CA GLU A 117 -5.78 6.52 23.33
C GLU A 117 -4.59 7.47 23.49
N ILE A 118 -3.85 7.34 24.57
CA ILE A 118 -2.75 8.23 24.93
C ILE A 118 -1.41 7.56 24.67
N LYS A 119 -0.50 8.33 24.08
CA LYS A 119 0.93 8.01 24.03
C LYS A 119 1.65 8.85 25.06
N THR A 120 2.27 8.20 26.03
CA THR A 120 3.01 8.83 27.11
C THR A 120 4.39 9.32 26.63
N THR A 121 5.04 10.21 27.39
CA THR A 121 6.34 10.78 27.06
C THR A 121 7.48 9.76 26.99
N ASP A 122 7.36 8.65 27.70
CA ASP A 122 8.27 7.49 27.67
C ASP A 122 8.00 6.53 26.49
N GLY A 123 7.00 6.88 25.65
CA GLY A 123 6.66 6.13 24.43
C GLY A 123 5.71 4.96 24.63
N ALA A 124 5.23 4.72 25.87
CA ALA A 124 4.20 3.74 26.14
C ALA A 124 2.81 4.24 25.71
N TYR A 125 1.85 3.33 25.65
CA TYR A 125 0.47 3.62 25.29
C TYR A 125 -0.45 3.23 26.43
N THR A 126 -1.43 4.09 26.75
CA THR A 126 -2.44 3.85 27.78
C THR A 126 -3.80 4.40 27.36
N LEU A 127 -4.83 4.17 28.17
CA LEU A 127 -6.18 4.68 27.93
C LEU A 127 -6.59 5.64 29.03
N TYR A 128 -7.19 6.77 28.66
CA TYR A 128 -7.86 7.66 29.59
C TYR A 128 -9.35 7.64 29.30
N LYS A 129 -10.18 7.43 30.32
CA LYS A 129 -11.63 7.40 30.19
C LYS A 129 -12.22 8.68 30.76
N VAL A 130 -13.05 9.36 29.98
CA VAL A 130 -13.77 10.55 30.44
C VAL A 130 -14.84 10.15 31.47
N SER A 131 -14.71 10.61 32.69
CA SER A 131 -15.70 10.41 33.76
C SER A 131 -16.74 11.52 33.77
N GLN A 132 -16.31 12.78 33.67
CA GLN A 132 -17.17 13.94 33.72
C GLN A 132 -16.68 15.05 32.78
N VAL A 133 -17.61 15.81 32.25
CA VAL A 133 -17.32 16.97 31.39
C VAL A 133 -17.96 18.22 32.07
N THR A 134 -17.15 19.23 32.27
CA THR A 134 -17.59 20.55 32.74
C THR A 134 -17.54 21.59 31.63
N THR A 135 -17.81 22.83 31.89
CA THR A 135 -17.76 23.90 30.89
C THR A 135 -16.37 24.03 30.28
N ASP A 136 -15.31 24.00 31.08
CA ASP A 136 -13.94 24.31 30.65
C ASP A 136 -12.98 23.13 30.68
N SER A 137 -13.36 22.05 31.38
CA SER A 137 -12.48 20.89 31.60
C SER A 137 -13.18 19.56 31.39
N VAL A 138 -12.36 18.53 31.15
CA VAL A 138 -12.74 17.14 31.08
C VAL A 138 -12.00 16.38 32.17
N TYR A 139 -12.73 15.66 33.02
CA TYR A 139 -12.14 14.79 34.04
C TYR A 139 -11.92 13.40 33.49
N VAL A 140 -10.67 12.92 33.56
CA VAL A 140 -10.31 11.63 33.05
C VAL A 140 -9.81 10.68 34.12
N LEU A 141 -10.16 9.41 33.98
CA LEU A 141 -9.67 8.29 34.78
C LEU A 141 -8.51 7.64 34.06
N PHE A 142 -7.42 7.39 34.73
CA PHE A 142 -6.27 6.71 34.21
C PHE A 142 -6.49 5.20 34.17
N ASN A 143 -5.93 4.56 33.15
CA ASN A 143 -5.84 3.12 33.11
C ASN A 143 -4.61 2.66 33.92
N GLN A 144 -4.77 1.61 34.72
CA GLN A 144 -3.67 1.01 35.51
C GLN A 144 -2.67 0.24 34.65
N PHE A 145 -3.02 -0.06 33.39
CA PHE A 145 -2.17 -0.79 32.45
C PHE A 145 -1.58 0.11 31.39
N GLN A 146 -0.38 -0.23 30.94
CA GLN A 146 0.30 0.39 29.82
C GLN A 146 0.76 -0.69 28.83
N SER A 147 0.96 -0.31 27.58
CA SER A 147 1.42 -1.18 26.52
C SER A 147 2.54 -0.51 25.72
N ASN A 148 3.56 -1.27 25.34
CA ASN A 148 4.64 -0.78 24.46
C ASN A 148 4.21 -0.59 22.99
N LYS A 149 2.98 -1.03 22.64
CA LYS A 149 2.43 -0.92 21.28
C LYS A 149 0.99 -0.43 21.34
N GLN A 150 0.61 0.45 20.40
CA GLN A 150 -0.76 0.93 20.28
C GLN A 150 -1.79 -0.23 20.12
N SER A 151 -1.42 -1.29 19.39
CA SER A 151 -2.29 -2.47 19.22
C SER A 151 -2.62 -3.16 20.55
N GLY A 152 -1.78 -3.01 21.56
CA GLY A 152 -2.00 -3.56 22.91
C GLY A 152 -3.18 -2.89 23.65
N LEU A 153 -3.57 -1.67 23.26
CA LEU A 153 -4.72 -0.96 23.84
C LEU A 153 -6.06 -1.64 23.59
N ARG A 154 -6.12 -2.57 22.64
CA ARG A 154 -7.33 -3.34 22.30
C ARG A 154 -7.52 -4.60 23.14
N LYS A 155 -6.58 -4.94 24.02
CA LYS A 155 -6.70 -6.10 24.89
C LYS A 155 -7.85 -5.91 25.89
N SER A 156 -8.57 -6.97 26.19
CA SER A 156 -9.72 -6.97 27.12
C SER A 156 -9.36 -6.44 28.49
N GLU A 157 -8.14 -6.72 28.97
CA GLU A 157 -7.62 -6.24 30.25
C GLU A 157 -7.55 -4.70 30.33
N MET A 158 -7.17 -4.03 29.23
CA MET A 158 -7.07 -2.57 29.15
C MET A 158 -8.43 -1.87 28.98
N THR A 159 -9.39 -2.55 28.36
CA THR A 159 -10.72 -1.99 28.06
C THR A 159 -11.76 -2.28 29.14
N ALA A 160 -11.44 -3.15 30.09
CA ALA A 160 -12.34 -3.49 31.19
C ALA A 160 -12.65 -2.24 32.06
N ALA A 161 -13.86 -2.12 32.56
CA ALA A 161 -14.26 -1.02 33.42
C ALA A 161 -13.42 -0.95 34.71
N SER A 162 -13.02 -2.11 35.23
CA SER A 162 -12.17 -2.27 36.41
C SER A 162 -10.71 -1.84 36.20
N SER A 163 -10.27 -1.66 34.96
CA SER A 163 -8.90 -1.24 34.66
C SER A 163 -8.66 0.27 34.86
N PHE A 164 -9.72 1.07 35.01
CA PHE A 164 -9.65 2.50 35.25
C PHE A 164 -9.70 2.84 36.73
N ILE A 165 -8.70 3.60 37.20
CA ILE A 165 -8.58 4.07 38.57
C ILE A 165 -9.65 5.15 38.82
N GLN A 166 -10.56 4.88 39.75
CA GLN A 166 -11.72 5.76 39.98
C GLN A 166 -11.51 6.79 41.14
N GLU A 167 -10.42 6.65 41.88
CA GLU A 167 -10.25 7.38 43.14
C GLU A 167 -9.78 8.83 42.93
N ASP A 168 -9.21 9.20 41.78
CA ASP A 168 -8.69 10.56 41.56
C ASP A 168 -8.76 10.97 40.07
N PRO A 169 -9.91 11.45 39.59
CA PRO A 169 -10.06 11.93 38.23
C PRO A 169 -9.29 13.23 37.99
N MET A 170 -8.38 13.22 37.01
CA MET A 170 -7.54 14.35 36.66
C MET A 170 -8.26 15.32 35.70
N PRO A 171 -8.29 16.63 35.95
CA PRO A 171 -8.85 17.60 35.04
C PRO A 171 -7.88 17.90 33.89
N ILE A 172 -8.36 17.87 32.66
CA ILE A 172 -7.67 18.35 31.45
C ILE A 172 -8.51 19.49 30.88
N ALA A 173 -7.90 20.65 30.65
CA ALA A 173 -8.63 21.76 30.04
C ALA A 173 -9.01 21.42 28.59
N LYS A 174 -10.25 21.74 28.20
CA LYS A 174 -10.73 21.44 26.82
C LYS A 174 -9.86 22.05 25.74
N LYS A 175 -9.30 23.25 25.97
CA LYS A 175 -8.38 23.91 25.03
C LYS A 175 -7.10 23.09 24.78
N ASP A 176 -6.68 22.28 25.77
CA ASP A 176 -5.44 21.51 25.67
C ASP A 176 -5.64 20.20 24.94
N LEU A 177 -6.88 19.68 24.82
CA LEU A 177 -7.18 18.45 24.10
C LEU A 177 -6.79 18.52 22.62
N ALA A 178 -7.07 19.66 21.95
CA ALA A 178 -6.67 19.88 20.56
C ALA A 178 -5.15 19.93 20.43
N ALA A 179 -4.46 20.63 21.33
CA ALA A 179 -3.00 20.71 21.35
C ALA A 179 -2.36 19.32 21.60
N MET A 180 -2.92 18.51 22.50
CA MET A 180 -2.47 17.14 22.76
C MET A 180 -2.64 16.26 21.52
N LYS A 181 -3.72 16.42 20.75
CA LYS A 181 -3.91 15.71 19.47
C LYS A 181 -2.88 16.13 18.42
N GLU A 182 -2.61 17.42 18.27
CA GLU A 182 -1.61 17.95 17.34
C GLU A 182 -0.18 17.52 17.70
N LYS A 183 0.15 17.45 18.98
CA LYS A 183 1.43 16.93 19.46
C LYS A 183 1.54 15.40 19.33
N GLY A 184 0.46 14.71 18.98
CA GLY A 184 0.43 13.25 18.89
C GLY A 184 0.44 12.55 20.26
N GLU A 185 0.04 13.22 21.34
CA GLU A 185 -0.20 12.62 22.65
C GLU A 185 -1.52 11.84 22.63
N ILE A 186 -2.58 12.38 22.01
CA ILE A 186 -3.83 11.67 21.74
C ILE A 186 -3.74 11.00 20.37
N GLN A 187 -3.69 9.68 20.34
CA GLN A 187 -3.61 8.87 19.12
C GLN A 187 -4.99 8.64 18.49
N GLY A 188 -6.01 8.49 19.28
CA GLY A 188 -7.38 8.23 18.84
C GLY A 188 -8.40 8.45 19.95
N VAL A 189 -9.67 8.57 19.55
CA VAL A 189 -10.81 8.72 20.47
C VAL A 189 -11.86 7.67 20.12
N LYS A 190 -12.34 6.95 21.14
CA LYS A 190 -13.46 6.00 21.03
C LYS A 190 -14.64 6.48 21.84
N ARG A 191 -15.82 6.33 21.25
CA ARG A 191 -17.10 6.67 21.89
C ARG A 191 -18.02 5.47 21.88
#